data_d1e20dab4e018f71487b3e2a62bd0913
#
_entry.id   d1e20dab4e018f71487b3e2a62bd0913
#
_cell.length_a   1.000
_cell.length_b   1.000
_cell.length_c   1.000
_cell.angle_alpha   90.00
_cell.angle_beta   90.00
_cell.angle_gamma   90.00
#
_symmetry.space_group_name_H-M   'P 1'
#
loop_
_entity.id
_entity.type
_entity.pdbx_description
1 polymer ?
#
loop_
_entity_poly.entity_id
_entity_poly.type
_entity_poly.pdbx_seq_one_letter_code
_entity_poly.pdbx_strand_id
1 'polypeptide(L)'
;MKTNDEALLKIKYNVLRTVSRLAFEGRLEEERDNIPFKLIPGPKAQFRCCVYKEREIIRQRIRLVEGKCPSDKQSDNIIQVISSACEECPITRFVVTDNCQKCMGKACQNACNFGAISIGRDRAHID
;
A
#
# COMPACT_ATOMS: atom_id res chain seq x y z
N MET A 1 -5.89 12.45 4.50
CA MET A 1 -6.67 11.23 4.15
C MET A 1 -7.09 11.17 2.67
N LYS A 2 -7.33 12.27 1.96
CA LYS A 2 -7.67 12.23 0.51
C LYS A 2 -6.53 11.79 -0.43
N THR A 3 -5.29 11.92 -0.04
CA THR A 3 -4.12 11.67 -0.89
C THR A 3 -3.81 10.19 -1.14
N ASN A 4 -4.15 9.28 -0.21
CA ASN A 4 -3.89 7.85 -0.38
C ASN A 4 -4.87 7.19 -1.36
N ASP A 5 -6.15 7.58 -1.33
CA ASP A 5 -7.17 7.04 -2.23
C ASP A 5 -6.90 7.42 -3.69
N GLU A 6 -6.48 8.66 -3.92
CA GLU A 6 -6.17 9.16 -5.25
C GLU A 6 -4.95 8.46 -5.87
N ALA A 7 -3.92 8.25 -5.06
CA ALA A 7 -2.72 7.52 -5.45
C ALA A 7 -3.01 6.03 -5.73
N LEU A 8 -3.86 5.41 -4.91
CA LEU A 8 -4.28 4.02 -5.10
C LEU A 8 -5.12 3.85 -6.38
N LEU A 9 -6.05 4.77 -6.64
CA LEU A 9 -6.83 4.80 -7.88
C LEU A 9 -5.93 4.95 -9.10
N LYS A 10 -4.92 5.81 -9.03
CA LYS A 10 -3.94 6.01 -10.10
C LYS A 10 -3.15 4.74 -10.40
N ILE A 11 -2.74 3.99 -9.38
CA ILE A 11 -2.07 2.69 -9.58
C ILE A 11 -3.01 1.68 -10.22
N LYS A 12 -4.25 1.56 -9.72
CA LYS A 12 -5.25 0.65 -10.32
C LYS A 12 -5.45 0.97 -11.80
N TYR A 13 -5.59 2.24 -12.13
CA TYR A 13 -5.72 2.71 -13.50
C TYR A 13 -4.48 2.37 -14.36
N ASN A 14 -3.28 2.62 -13.84
CA ASN A 14 -2.04 2.36 -14.58
C ASN A 14 -1.85 0.86 -14.85
N VAL A 15 -2.22 -0.01 -13.92
CA VAL A 15 -2.19 -1.46 -14.14
C VAL A 15 -3.13 -1.85 -15.27
N LEU A 16 -4.40 -1.43 -15.20
CA LEU A 16 -5.40 -1.71 -16.24
C LEU A 16 -4.93 -1.21 -17.61
N ARG A 17 -4.51 0.05 -17.70
CA ARG A 17 -4.03 0.67 -18.93
C ARG A 17 -2.85 -0.09 -19.53
N THR A 18 -1.87 -0.48 -18.69
CA THR A 18 -0.67 -1.16 -19.17
C THR A 18 -0.98 -2.57 -19.66
N VAL A 19 -1.79 -3.32 -18.91
CA VAL A 19 -2.21 -4.68 -19.30
C VAL A 19 -3.02 -4.63 -20.58
N SER A 20 -4.01 -3.75 -20.68
CA SER A 20 -4.84 -3.62 -21.89
C SER A 20 -4.01 -3.28 -23.12
N ARG A 21 -3.08 -2.31 -23.00
CA ARG A 21 -2.21 -1.95 -24.13
C ARG A 21 -1.34 -3.13 -24.58
N LEU A 22 -0.68 -3.81 -23.64
CA LEU A 22 0.19 -4.94 -23.98
C LEU A 22 -0.60 -6.13 -24.52
N ALA A 23 -1.84 -6.34 -24.06
CA ALA A 23 -2.72 -7.35 -24.62
C ALA A 23 -3.09 -7.04 -26.08
N PHE A 24 -3.42 -5.78 -26.38
CA PHE A 24 -3.67 -5.33 -27.75
C PHE A 24 -2.45 -5.48 -28.67
N GLU A 25 -1.25 -5.23 -28.13
CA GLU A 25 0.01 -5.39 -28.86
C GLU A 25 0.45 -6.87 -28.98
N GLY A 26 -0.24 -7.81 -28.36
CA GLY A 26 0.12 -9.23 -28.31
C GLY A 26 1.39 -9.54 -27.50
N ARG A 27 1.85 -8.62 -26.68
CA ARG A 27 3.12 -8.70 -25.93
C ARG A 27 2.94 -8.93 -24.43
N LEU A 28 1.73 -9.16 -23.98
CA LEU A 28 1.42 -9.27 -22.56
C LEU A 28 2.18 -10.42 -21.88
N GLU A 29 2.27 -11.57 -22.52
CA GLU A 29 2.95 -12.75 -21.96
C GLU A 29 4.45 -12.49 -21.73
N GLU A 30 5.10 -11.81 -22.67
CA GLU A 30 6.53 -11.49 -22.59
C GLU A 30 6.86 -10.41 -21.56
N GLU A 31 5.97 -9.41 -21.43
CA GLU A 31 6.20 -8.21 -20.62
C GLU A 31 5.55 -8.25 -19.23
N ARG A 32 4.73 -9.26 -18.96
CA ARG A 32 3.95 -9.40 -17.72
C ARG A 32 4.81 -9.20 -16.48
N ASP A 33 5.93 -9.88 -16.38
CA ASP A 33 6.80 -9.87 -15.20
C ASP A 33 7.56 -8.55 -15.04
N ASN A 34 7.69 -7.78 -16.11
CA ASN A 34 8.33 -6.47 -16.11
C ASN A 34 7.39 -5.33 -15.67
N ILE A 35 6.06 -5.51 -15.75
CA ILE A 35 5.09 -4.47 -15.41
C ILE A 35 5.25 -3.97 -13.96
N PRO A 36 5.39 -4.82 -12.93
CA PRO A 36 5.58 -4.36 -11.56
C PRO A 36 6.82 -3.47 -11.39
N PHE A 37 7.90 -3.77 -12.10
CA PHE A 37 9.13 -2.97 -12.04
C PHE A 37 8.99 -1.64 -12.78
N LYS A 38 8.23 -1.60 -13.88
CA LYS A 38 7.93 -0.36 -14.62
C LYS A 38 7.04 0.58 -13.82
N LEU A 39 6.06 0.05 -13.10
CA LEU A 39 5.12 0.83 -12.30
C LEU A 39 5.71 1.26 -10.96
N ILE A 40 6.51 0.40 -10.33
CA ILE A 40 7.20 0.65 -9.05
C ILE A 40 8.70 0.39 -9.25
N PRO A 41 9.44 1.35 -9.79
CA PRO A 41 10.87 1.17 -10.08
C PRO A 41 11.73 0.98 -8.81
N GLY A 42 11.30 1.53 -7.66
CA GLY A 42 12.08 1.48 -6.43
C GLY A 42 13.21 2.52 -6.41
N PRO A 43 14.18 2.41 -5.49
CA PRO A 43 14.33 1.38 -4.46
C PRO A 43 13.37 1.50 -3.26
N LYS A 44 12.70 2.66 -3.10
CA LYS A 44 11.77 2.91 -2.00
C LYS A 44 10.35 2.53 -2.39
N ALA A 45 9.58 2.05 -1.41
CA ALA A 45 8.15 1.87 -1.53
C ALA A 45 7.44 3.23 -1.67
N GLN A 46 6.31 3.26 -2.38
CA GLN A 46 5.53 4.49 -2.61
C GLN A 46 4.38 4.66 -1.61
N PHE A 47 3.76 3.56 -1.20
CA PHE A 47 2.55 3.57 -0.36
C PHE A 47 2.63 2.61 0.82
N ARG A 48 3.55 1.65 0.79
CA ARG A 48 3.63 0.55 1.75
C ARG A 48 5.00 0.47 2.39
N CYS A 49 5.13 -0.42 3.36
CA CYS A 49 6.38 -0.63 4.09
C CYS A 49 7.53 -1.20 3.23
N CYS A 50 7.21 -1.82 2.08
CA CYS A 50 8.20 -2.55 1.31
C CYS A 50 7.88 -2.52 -0.19
N VAL A 51 8.89 -2.20 -1.01
CA VAL A 51 8.79 -2.19 -2.47
C VAL A 51 8.48 -3.59 -3.06
N TYR A 52 8.99 -4.64 -2.44
CA TYR A 52 8.72 -6.02 -2.88
C TYR A 52 7.26 -6.39 -2.69
N LYS A 53 6.65 -5.99 -1.57
CA LYS A 53 5.23 -6.18 -1.32
C LYS A 53 4.37 -5.40 -2.31
N GLU A 54 4.73 -4.16 -2.63
CA GLU A 54 4.03 -3.36 -3.64
C GLU A 54 4.06 -4.02 -5.01
N ARG A 55 5.22 -4.49 -5.45
CA ARG A 55 5.37 -5.19 -6.74
C ARG A 55 4.58 -6.50 -6.77
N GLU A 56 4.55 -7.25 -5.67
CA GLU A 56 3.76 -8.47 -5.59
C GLU A 56 2.25 -8.20 -5.67
N ILE A 57 1.77 -7.15 -5.02
CA ILE A 57 0.37 -6.73 -5.13
C ILE A 57 0.03 -6.34 -6.57
N ILE A 58 0.92 -5.66 -7.27
CA ILE A 58 0.73 -5.34 -8.70
C ILE A 58 0.68 -6.62 -9.53
N ARG A 59 1.55 -7.60 -9.29
CA ARG A 59 1.55 -8.89 -9.96
C ARG A 59 0.22 -9.62 -9.78
N GLN A 60 -0.30 -9.63 -8.56
CA GLN A 60 -1.61 -10.21 -8.27
C GLN A 60 -2.77 -9.44 -8.92
N ARG A 61 -2.68 -8.10 -9.02
CA ARG A 61 -3.66 -7.29 -9.77
C ARG A 61 -3.64 -7.60 -11.27
N ILE A 62 -2.48 -7.79 -11.85
CA ILE A 62 -2.35 -8.19 -13.25
C ILE A 62 -3.09 -9.51 -13.49
N ARG A 63 -2.90 -10.51 -12.62
CA ARG A 63 -3.61 -11.80 -12.71
C ARG A 63 -5.12 -11.63 -12.65
N LEU A 64 -5.63 -10.77 -11.77
CA LEU A 64 -7.05 -10.46 -11.70
C LEU A 64 -7.57 -9.81 -12.99
N VAL A 65 -6.81 -8.90 -13.58
CA VAL A 65 -7.17 -8.27 -14.87
C VAL A 65 -7.21 -9.30 -16.01
N GLU A 66 -6.38 -10.33 -15.94
CA GLU A 66 -6.40 -11.47 -16.88
C GLU A 66 -7.52 -12.49 -16.57
N GLY A 67 -8.35 -12.26 -15.56
CA GLY A 67 -9.41 -13.19 -15.14
C GLY A 67 -8.88 -14.41 -14.37
N LYS A 68 -7.66 -14.35 -13.84
CA LYS A 68 -7.02 -15.42 -13.06
C LYS A 68 -7.13 -15.14 -11.56
N CYS A 69 -7.00 -16.18 -10.73
CA CYS A 69 -6.89 -15.99 -9.28
C CYS A 69 -5.66 -15.16 -8.91
N PRO A 70 -5.74 -14.29 -7.90
CA PRO A 70 -4.61 -13.44 -7.48
C PRO A 70 -3.44 -14.25 -6.94
N SER A 71 -3.72 -15.37 -6.26
CA SER A 71 -2.71 -16.31 -5.77
C SER A 71 -2.59 -17.53 -6.67
N ASP A 72 -1.52 -18.33 -6.47
CA ASP A 72 -1.33 -19.58 -7.21
C ASP A 72 -2.32 -20.69 -6.80
N LYS A 73 -3.04 -20.49 -5.70
CA LYS A 73 -4.12 -21.39 -5.30
C LYS A 73 -5.34 -21.09 -6.15
N GLN A 74 -5.76 -22.04 -6.96
CA GLN A 74 -7.03 -21.96 -7.64
C GLN A 74 -8.18 -21.90 -6.63
N SER A 75 -9.11 -21.01 -6.88
CA SER A 75 -10.31 -20.84 -6.07
C SER A 75 -11.50 -20.64 -7.00
N ASP A 76 -12.54 -21.42 -6.80
CA ASP A 76 -13.80 -21.32 -7.55
C ASP A 76 -14.70 -20.21 -7.02
N ASN A 77 -14.22 -19.43 -6.05
CA ASN A 77 -14.98 -18.31 -5.51
C ASN A 77 -15.17 -17.21 -6.55
N ILE A 78 -16.40 -16.73 -6.67
CA ILE A 78 -16.76 -15.62 -7.56
C ILE A 78 -16.05 -14.33 -7.15
N ILE A 79 -15.89 -14.12 -5.84
CA ILE A 79 -15.17 -12.95 -5.30
C ILE A 79 -13.73 -13.34 -5.02
N GLN A 80 -12.81 -12.63 -5.64
CA GLN A 80 -11.37 -12.80 -5.44
C GLN A 80 -10.78 -11.60 -4.72
N VAL A 81 -9.98 -11.85 -3.68
CA VAL A 81 -9.36 -10.82 -2.85
C VAL A 81 -7.85 -10.97 -2.88
N ILE A 82 -7.15 -9.86 -3.05
CA ILE A 82 -5.70 -9.80 -2.85
C ILE A 82 -5.45 -9.67 -1.34
N SER A 83 -5.18 -10.77 -0.68
CA SER A 83 -5.02 -10.82 0.79
C SER A 83 -3.86 -9.96 1.31
N SER A 84 -2.83 -9.73 0.50
CA SER A 84 -1.68 -8.90 0.84
C SER A 84 -1.92 -7.40 0.61
N ALA A 85 -3.00 -7.02 -0.08
CA ALA A 85 -3.32 -5.64 -0.40
C ALA A 85 -4.13 -4.97 0.73
N CYS A 86 -3.52 -4.79 1.89
CA CYS A 86 -4.11 -3.93 2.92
C CYS A 86 -3.97 -2.47 2.50
N GLU A 87 -5.08 -1.73 2.52
CA GLU A 87 -5.13 -0.31 2.17
C GLU A 87 -4.69 0.58 3.33
N GLU A 88 -4.85 0.09 4.55
CA GLU A 88 -4.42 0.75 5.78
C GLU A 88 -3.35 -0.09 6.49
N CYS A 89 -2.14 -0.07 5.97
CA CYS A 89 -1.01 -0.57 6.73
C CYS A 89 -0.58 0.55 7.69
N PRO A 90 -0.71 0.40 9.00
CA PRO A 90 -0.16 1.39 9.90
C PRO A 90 1.35 1.46 9.66
N ILE A 91 1.79 2.58 9.12
CA ILE A 91 3.22 2.85 8.89
C ILE A 91 3.92 3.00 10.23
N THR A 92 3.17 3.43 11.23
CA THR A 92 3.64 3.60 12.61
C THR A 92 3.41 2.34 13.42
N ARG A 93 4.47 1.86 14.04
CA ARG A 93 4.48 0.69 14.94
C ARG A 93 3.79 0.98 16.28
N PHE A 94 3.67 2.25 16.61
CA PHE A 94 3.10 2.74 17.85
C PHE A 94 2.06 3.81 17.56
N VAL A 95 0.91 3.71 18.21
CA VAL A 95 -0.20 4.66 18.06
C VAL A 95 -0.63 5.11 19.44
N VAL A 96 -0.82 6.41 19.60
CA VAL A 96 -1.42 6.97 20.82
C VAL A 96 -2.92 6.76 20.72
N THR A 97 -3.48 6.01 21.68
CA THR A 97 -4.91 5.71 21.75
C THR A 97 -5.71 6.90 22.27
N ASP A 98 -7.04 6.79 22.21
CA ASP A 98 -7.98 7.80 22.75
C ASP A 98 -7.92 7.94 24.28
N ASN A 99 -7.22 7.03 24.98
CA ASN A 99 -6.95 7.14 26.42
C ASN A 99 -5.94 8.25 26.78
N CYS A 100 -5.35 8.91 25.79
CA CYS A 100 -4.44 10.03 26.03
C CYS A 100 -5.18 11.21 26.69
N GLN A 101 -4.83 11.51 27.93
CA GLN A 101 -5.43 12.61 28.73
C GLN A 101 -4.83 13.98 28.42
N LYS A 102 -3.88 14.07 27.48
CA LYS A 102 -3.24 15.33 27.13
C LYS A 102 -2.75 16.12 28.39
N CYS A 103 -2.08 15.39 29.26
CA CYS A 103 -1.67 15.92 30.58
C CYS A 103 -0.73 17.14 30.45
N MET A 104 -0.87 18.10 31.35
CA MET A 104 -0.07 19.33 31.33
C MET A 104 1.43 19.09 31.49
N GLY A 105 1.82 18.03 32.18
CA GLY A 105 3.23 17.68 32.40
C GLY A 105 3.98 17.20 31.20
N LYS A 106 3.28 16.83 30.10
CA LYS A 106 3.87 16.39 28.83
C LYS A 106 5.01 15.39 29.00
N ALA A 107 4.91 14.51 30.00
CA ALA A 107 5.96 13.58 30.39
C ALA A 107 6.45 12.70 29.21
N CYS A 108 5.53 12.23 28.35
CA CYS A 108 5.85 11.46 27.15
C CYS A 108 6.72 12.26 26.17
N GLN A 109 6.38 13.53 25.93
CA GLN A 109 7.16 14.40 25.04
C GLN A 109 8.55 14.69 25.64
N ASN A 110 8.60 15.01 26.94
CA ASN A 110 9.86 15.33 27.63
C ASN A 110 10.80 14.13 27.75
N ALA A 111 10.25 12.91 27.84
CA ALA A 111 11.04 11.67 27.90
C ALA A 111 11.50 11.16 26.53
N CYS A 112 11.00 11.71 25.44
CA CYS A 112 11.35 11.26 24.10
C CYS A 112 12.67 11.88 23.64
N ASN A 113 13.75 11.11 23.69
CA ASN A 113 15.09 11.56 23.22
C ASN A 113 15.17 11.79 21.71
N PHE A 114 14.22 11.28 20.94
CA PHE A 114 14.17 11.42 19.48
C PHE A 114 13.38 12.64 19.01
N GLY A 115 12.70 13.34 19.92
CA GLY A 115 11.80 14.44 19.55
C GLY A 115 10.59 14.02 18.71
N ALA A 116 10.28 12.72 18.69
CA ALA A 116 9.24 12.14 17.84
C ALA A 116 7.82 12.29 18.41
N ILE A 117 7.65 12.91 19.59
CA ILE A 117 6.34 13.08 20.21
C ILE A 117 5.96 14.56 20.22
N SER A 118 4.87 14.86 19.54
CA SER A 118 4.23 16.18 19.53
C SER A 118 2.87 16.12 20.23
N ILE A 119 2.47 17.22 20.85
CA ILE A 119 1.16 17.33 21.50
C ILE A 119 0.22 18.06 20.56
N GLY A 120 -0.72 17.32 20.00
CA GLY A 120 -1.75 17.86 19.13
C GLY A 120 -2.93 18.47 19.88
N ARG A 121 -3.99 18.82 19.13
CA ARG A 121 -5.21 19.40 19.70
C ARG A 121 -5.96 18.39 20.57
N ASP A 122 -6.01 17.14 20.17
CA ASP A 122 -6.83 16.10 20.79
C ASP A 122 -5.99 15.11 21.62
N ARG A 123 -4.80 14.78 21.15
CA ARG A 123 -3.90 13.79 21.75
C ARG A 123 -2.44 14.06 21.42
N ALA A 124 -1.54 13.31 22.02
CA ALA A 124 -0.15 13.23 21.57
C ALA A 124 -0.09 12.46 20.24
N HIS A 125 0.86 12.83 19.39
CA HIS A 125 1.18 12.16 18.12
C HIS A 125 2.63 11.69 18.15
N ILE A 126 2.88 10.56 17.51
CA ILE A 126 4.21 9.98 17.33
C ILE A 126 4.51 10.03 15.84
N ASP A 127 5.58 10.72 15.44
CA ASP A 127 6.06 10.83 14.06
C ASP A 127 7.12 9.76 13.76
#